data_e236ea7a8398e596c82e1925d1102f07
#
_entry.id   e236ea7a8398e596c82e1925d1102f07
#
_cell.length_a   1.000
_cell.length_b   1.000
_cell.length_c   1.000
_cell.angle_alpha   90.00
_cell.angle_beta   90.00
_cell.angle_gamma   90.00
#
_symmetry.space_group_name_H-M   'P 1'
#
loop_
_entity.id
_entity.type
_entity.pdbx_description
1 polymer ?
#
loop_
_entity_poly.entity_id
_entity_poly.type
_entity_poly.pdbx_seq_one_letter_code
_entity_poly.pdbx_strand_id
1 'polypeptide(L)'
;MAVNNQGNQGAVKGGGVVAVTRAIAILDAFHTSEAALTLGELARRTGLHKTTVLRIARTMAAARYLVQLDNGSWRLGPGAGWLGARYQTVFGHTASIEPVLRELSQTTGESAAFYVREGNFRSCVVRVDGPQTIRHHVRMGEMLPVNRGAIGRVLLAFSGESGELYDRIRRVGHHATRGERDPQVASVAFPVFGMNHRLIGCVAVSGPLDRFTRQACAKHESALRKAAAHLSYEIGGGALASVTA
;
A
#
# COMPACT_ATOMS: atom_id res chain seq x y z
N MET A 1 -14.42 6.24 22.25
CA MET A 1 -13.01 5.87 22.55
C MET A 1 -12.15 6.33 21.38
N ALA A 2 -11.27 7.30 21.63
CA ALA A 2 -10.45 7.93 20.59
C ALA A 2 -9.37 6.95 20.11
N VAL A 3 -9.41 6.58 18.83
CA VAL A 3 -8.37 5.81 18.18
C VAL A 3 -7.16 6.70 18.00
N ASN A 4 -6.10 6.40 18.73
CA ASN A 4 -4.83 7.11 18.73
C ASN A 4 -4.13 6.89 17.38
N ASN A 5 -4.29 7.85 16.45
CA ASN A 5 -3.73 7.81 15.09
C ASN A 5 -2.29 8.36 15.13
N GLN A 6 -1.34 7.58 15.61
CA GLN A 6 0.09 7.85 15.40
C GLN A 6 0.52 7.33 14.02
N GLY A 7 -0.05 7.94 12.96
CA GLY A 7 0.36 7.75 11.58
C GLY A 7 1.55 8.64 11.25
N ASN A 8 2.68 8.01 11.05
CA ASN A 8 3.82 8.40 10.22
C ASN A 8 4.31 9.86 10.31
N GLN A 9 4.84 10.25 11.47
CA GLN A 9 5.78 11.36 11.55
C GLN A 9 7.20 10.83 11.28
N GLY A 10 7.47 10.52 10.02
CA GLY A 10 8.83 10.53 9.50
C GLY A 10 9.29 11.98 9.45
N ALA A 11 9.54 12.59 10.62
CA ALA A 11 10.17 13.90 10.69
C ALA A 11 11.52 13.79 10.00
N VAL A 12 11.67 14.45 8.84
CA VAL A 12 12.96 14.73 8.23
C VAL A 12 13.75 15.54 9.25
N LYS A 13 14.52 14.85 10.09
CA LYS A 13 15.47 15.47 11.01
C LYS A 13 16.60 16.04 10.17
N GLY A 14 16.64 17.37 10.03
CA GLY A 14 17.74 18.10 9.44
C GLY A 14 17.40 18.80 8.12
N GLY A 15 17.24 20.13 8.15
CA GLY A 15 17.48 21.00 7.00
C GLY A 15 16.44 21.04 5.87
N GLY A 16 15.25 20.46 6.03
CA GLY A 16 14.20 20.49 5.00
C GLY A 16 13.61 21.88 4.78
N VAL A 17 13.19 22.18 3.53
CA VAL A 17 12.50 23.44 3.19
C VAL A 17 11.09 23.41 3.80
N VAL A 18 10.88 24.22 4.83
CA VAL A 18 9.63 24.28 5.63
C VAL A 18 8.39 24.49 4.74
N ALA A 19 8.48 25.29 3.68
CA ALA A 19 7.37 25.51 2.78
C ALA A 19 6.95 24.24 2.02
N VAL A 20 7.91 23.42 1.62
CA VAL A 20 7.67 22.13 0.94
C VAL A 20 7.02 21.13 1.90
N THR A 21 7.54 21.01 3.11
CA THR A 21 6.96 20.13 4.14
C THR A 21 5.50 20.51 4.44
N ARG A 22 5.20 21.80 4.54
CA ARG A 22 3.82 22.28 4.76
C ARG A 22 2.91 22.02 3.58
N ALA A 23 3.41 22.15 2.35
CA ALA A 23 2.65 21.85 1.15
C ALA A 23 2.29 20.36 1.08
N ILE A 24 3.24 19.46 1.37
CA ILE A 24 3.00 18.03 1.44
C ILE A 24 1.97 17.71 2.53
N ALA A 25 2.09 18.29 3.73
CA ALA A 25 1.12 18.09 4.81
C ALA A 25 -0.31 18.49 4.42
N ILE A 26 -0.47 19.50 3.55
CA ILE A 26 -1.79 19.89 3.04
C ILE A 26 -2.33 18.82 2.07
N LEU A 27 -1.51 18.22 1.21
CA LEU A 27 -1.94 17.12 0.33
C LEU A 27 -2.34 15.88 1.16
N ASP A 28 -1.54 15.54 2.16
CA ASP A 28 -1.78 14.38 3.05
C ASP A 28 -3.03 14.54 3.93
N ALA A 29 -3.53 15.78 4.09
CA ALA A 29 -4.76 16.03 4.81
C ALA A 29 -6.02 15.51 4.11
N PHE A 30 -5.98 15.26 2.79
CA PHE A 30 -7.10 14.69 2.04
C PHE A 30 -7.13 13.17 2.19
N HIS A 31 -8.25 12.65 2.69
CA HIS A 31 -8.48 11.21 2.79
C HIS A 31 -9.34 10.72 1.61
N THR A 32 -9.21 9.44 1.25
CA THR A 32 -9.88 8.82 0.10
C THR A 32 -11.41 8.89 0.14
N SER A 33 -12.01 9.05 1.31
CA SER A 33 -13.46 9.16 1.50
C SER A 33 -14.04 10.57 1.39
N GLU A 34 -13.18 11.59 1.24
CA GLU A 34 -13.60 12.99 1.31
C GLU A 34 -13.35 13.72 -0.01
N ALA A 35 -14.44 14.19 -0.60
CA ALA A 35 -14.37 14.89 -1.90
C ALA A 35 -13.75 16.29 -1.78
N ALA A 36 -13.92 16.98 -0.66
CA ALA A 36 -13.41 18.33 -0.44
C ALA A 36 -13.26 18.64 1.06
N LEU A 37 -12.38 19.59 1.38
CA LEU A 37 -12.12 20.10 2.74
C LEU A 37 -12.24 21.62 2.77
N THR A 38 -12.81 22.14 3.85
CA THR A 38 -12.80 23.59 4.11
C THR A 38 -11.40 24.06 4.54
N LEU A 39 -11.13 25.36 4.39
CA LEU A 39 -9.89 25.96 4.89
C LEU A 39 -9.68 25.71 6.39
N GLY A 40 -10.78 25.71 7.17
CA GLY A 40 -10.75 25.41 8.61
C GLY A 40 -10.32 23.98 8.92
N GLU A 41 -10.82 23.00 8.17
CA GLU A 41 -10.45 21.60 8.32
C GLU A 41 -9.00 21.35 7.93
N LEU A 42 -8.53 21.93 6.82
CA LEU A 42 -7.14 21.87 6.41
C LEU A 42 -6.22 22.43 7.50
N ALA A 43 -6.57 23.60 8.06
CA ALA A 43 -5.80 24.21 9.14
C ALA A 43 -5.75 23.32 10.40
N ARG A 44 -6.88 22.75 10.80
CA ARG A 44 -6.97 21.83 11.95
C ARG A 44 -6.15 20.55 11.75
N ARG A 45 -6.23 19.94 10.55
CA ARG A 45 -5.53 18.68 10.26
C ARG A 45 -4.02 18.85 10.15
N THR A 46 -3.57 19.98 9.60
CA THR A 46 -2.15 20.28 9.40
C THR A 46 -1.49 20.95 10.60
N GLY A 47 -2.27 21.47 11.56
CA GLY A 47 -1.77 22.29 12.65
C GLY A 47 -1.27 23.67 12.21
N LEU A 48 -1.55 24.10 10.97
CA LEU A 48 -1.10 25.38 10.42
C LEU A 48 -2.16 26.48 10.59
N HIS A 49 -1.70 27.73 10.70
CA HIS A 49 -2.62 28.88 10.67
C HIS A 49 -3.35 28.97 9.32
N LYS A 50 -4.64 29.35 9.35
CA LYS A 50 -5.51 29.49 8.14
C LYS A 50 -4.86 30.34 7.03
N THR A 51 -4.18 31.42 7.40
CA THR A 51 -3.48 32.30 6.45
C THR A 51 -2.33 31.60 5.75
N THR A 52 -1.59 30.76 6.47
CA THR A 52 -0.51 29.94 5.90
C THR A 52 -1.07 28.89 4.94
N VAL A 53 -2.11 28.16 5.37
CA VAL A 53 -2.78 27.16 4.53
C VAL A 53 -3.31 27.82 3.25
N LEU A 54 -4.02 28.96 3.36
CA LEU A 54 -4.58 29.65 2.20
C LEU A 54 -3.51 30.06 1.18
N ARG A 55 -2.38 30.60 1.65
CA ARG A 55 -1.29 31.00 0.77
C ARG A 55 -0.67 29.81 0.04
N ILE A 56 -0.41 28.73 0.75
CA ILE A 56 0.14 27.50 0.15
C ILE A 56 -0.88 26.86 -0.79
N ALA A 57 -2.16 26.75 -0.39
CA ALA A 57 -3.21 26.16 -1.20
C ALA A 57 -3.41 26.91 -2.53
N ARG A 58 -3.33 28.26 -2.54
CA ARG A 58 -3.38 29.07 -3.77
C ARG A 58 -2.18 28.78 -4.69
N THR A 59 -0.97 28.65 -4.13
CA THR A 59 0.22 28.27 -4.92
C THR A 59 0.05 26.90 -5.53
N MET A 60 -0.47 25.94 -4.76
CA MET A 60 -0.72 24.59 -5.23
C MET A 60 -1.86 24.53 -6.26
N ALA A 61 -2.85 25.43 -6.16
CA ALA A 61 -3.91 25.55 -7.15
C ALA A 61 -3.37 26.11 -8.48
N ALA A 62 -2.49 27.10 -8.44
CA ALA A 62 -1.80 27.58 -9.64
C ALA A 62 -1.01 26.47 -10.34
N ALA A 63 -0.43 25.54 -9.56
CA ALA A 63 0.25 24.33 -10.06
C ALA A 63 -0.71 23.15 -10.34
N ARG A 64 -2.02 23.33 -10.22
CA ARG A 64 -3.09 22.33 -10.47
C ARG A 64 -3.10 21.12 -9.51
N TYR A 65 -2.38 21.17 -8.39
CA TYR A 65 -2.43 20.13 -7.35
C TYR A 65 -3.65 20.25 -6.45
N LEU A 66 -4.21 21.45 -6.31
CA LEU A 66 -5.48 21.71 -5.63
C LEU A 66 -6.43 22.44 -6.55
N VAL A 67 -7.72 22.40 -6.24
CA VAL A 67 -8.78 23.21 -6.86
C VAL A 67 -9.62 23.81 -5.74
N GLN A 68 -9.89 25.12 -5.80
CA GLN A 68 -10.87 25.74 -4.94
C GLN A 68 -12.24 25.66 -5.61
N LEU A 69 -13.24 25.18 -4.87
CA LEU A 69 -14.63 25.08 -5.32
C LEU A 69 -15.38 26.39 -5.05
N ASP A 70 -16.54 26.58 -5.68
CA ASP A 70 -17.36 27.81 -5.58
C ASP A 70 -17.82 28.08 -4.13
N ASN A 71 -18.00 27.04 -3.33
CA ASN A 71 -18.32 27.14 -1.90
C ASN A 71 -17.11 27.47 -1.01
N GLY A 72 -15.94 27.75 -1.59
CA GLY A 72 -14.69 28.06 -0.89
C GLY A 72 -13.93 26.86 -0.32
N SER A 73 -14.44 25.63 -0.45
CA SER A 73 -13.72 24.43 -0.07
C SER A 73 -12.64 24.05 -1.10
N TRP A 74 -11.76 23.13 -0.73
CA TRP A 74 -10.62 22.68 -1.53
C TRP A 74 -10.71 21.18 -1.79
N ARG A 75 -10.34 20.75 -2.97
CA ARG A 75 -10.17 19.35 -3.34
C ARG A 75 -8.81 19.13 -4.02
N LEU A 76 -8.40 17.87 -4.12
CA LEU A 76 -7.25 17.52 -4.96
C LEU A 76 -7.53 17.89 -6.42
N GLY A 77 -6.53 18.44 -7.07
CA GLY A 77 -6.57 18.85 -8.45
C GLY A 77 -5.99 17.80 -9.41
N PRO A 78 -6.14 18.01 -10.74
CA PRO A 78 -5.67 17.06 -11.75
C PRO A 78 -4.16 16.81 -11.71
N GLY A 79 -3.35 17.76 -11.21
CA GLY A 79 -1.91 17.57 -11.02
C GLY A 79 -1.56 16.44 -10.04
N ALA A 80 -2.35 16.30 -8.97
CA ALA A 80 -2.18 15.17 -8.03
C ALA A 80 -2.54 13.83 -8.68
N GLY A 81 -3.65 13.79 -9.44
CA GLY A 81 -4.04 12.60 -10.20
C GLY A 81 -3.00 12.18 -11.23
N TRP A 82 -2.44 13.14 -11.96
CA TRP A 82 -1.36 12.86 -12.91
C TRP A 82 -0.09 12.31 -12.23
N LEU A 83 0.29 12.87 -11.09
CA LEU A 83 1.45 12.37 -10.34
C LEU A 83 1.24 10.92 -9.90
N GLY A 84 0.04 10.60 -9.40
CA GLY A 84 -0.36 9.24 -9.05
C GLY A 84 -0.32 8.28 -10.25
N ALA A 85 -0.84 8.69 -11.42
CA ALA A 85 -0.80 7.90 -12.64
C ALA A 85 0.64 7.61 -13.09
N ARG A 86 1.53 8.60 -13.05
CA ARG A 86 2.97 8.41 -13.35
C ARG A 86 3.64 7.43 -12.38
N TYR A 87 3.35 7.53 -11.10
CA TYR A 87 3.85 6.57 -10.12
C TYR A 87 3.42 5.15 -10.46
N GLN A 88 2.15 4.96 -10.82
CA GLN A 88 1.63 3.66 -11.24
C GLN A 88 2.30 3.13 -12.52
N THR A 89 2.62 3.99 -13.49
CA THR A 89 3.30 3.55 -14.73
C THR A 89 4.74 3.07 -14.49
N VAL A 90 5.42 3.55 -13.45
CA VAL A 90 6.76 3.04 -13.08
C VAL A 90 6.72 1.54 -12.76
N PHE A 91 5.59 1.03 -12.26
CA PHE A 91 5.40 -0.39 -11.98
C PHE A 91 4.81 -1.17 -13.15
N GLY A 92 4.50 -0.52 -14.29
CA GLY A 92 4.20 -1.10 -15.62
C GLY A 92 3.04 -2.09 -15.72
N HIS A 93 2.54 -2.63 -14.62
CA HIS A 93 1.68 -3.81 -14.58
C HIS A 93 0.39 -3.62 -13.77
N THR A 94 0.05 -2.40 -13.38
CA THR A 94 -1.13 -2.13 -12.52
C THR A 94 -2.41 -2.65 -13.15
N ALA A 95 -2.55 -2.51 -14.47
CA ALA A 95 -3.71 -2.98 -15.23
C ALA A 95 -3.87 -4.52 -15.20
N SER A 96 -2.77 -5.26 -15.16
CA SER A 96 -2.78 -6.73 -15.04
C SER A 96 -2.97 -7.18 -13.59
N ILE A 97 -2.52 -6.40 -12.61
CA ILE A 97 -2.56 -6.78 -11.19
C ILE A 97 -3.98 -6.63 -10.61
N GLU A 98 -4.70 -5.56 -10.92
CA GLU A 98 -6.00 -5.28 -10.30
C GLU A 98 -7.05 -6.38 -10.53
N PRO A 99 -7.24 -6.94 -11.75
CA PRO A 99 -8.17 -8.04 -11.98
C PRO A 99 -7.87 -9.27 -11.11
N VAL A 100 -6.59 -9.63 -10.99
CA VAL A 100 -6.14 -10.77 -10.17
C VAL A 100 -6.43 -10.54 -8.69
N LEU A 101 -6.20 -9.32 -8.19
CA LEU A 101 -6.54 -8.98 -6.80
C LEU A 101 -8.05 -8.99 -6.55
N ARG A 102 -8.85 -8.62 -7.53
CA ARG A 102 -10.31 -8.65 -7.44
C ARG A 102 -10.83 -10.09 -7.33
N GLU A 103 -10.33 -11.00 -8.17
CA GLU A 103 -10.63 -12.43 -8.08
C GLU A 103 -10.17 -13.01 -6.73
N LEU A 104 -8.95 -12.66 -6.31
CA LEU A 104 -8.39 -13.10 -5.03
C LEU A 104 -9.24 -12.64 -3.84
N SER A 105 -9.67 -11.37 -3.84
CA SER A 105 -10.55 -10.83 -2.81
C SER A 105 -11.90 -11.53 -2.77
N GLN A 106 -12.52 -11.80 -3.91
CA GLN A 106 -13.79 -12.54 -4.01
C GLN A 106 -13.64 -13.98 -3.50
N THR A 107 -12.56 -14.66 -3.89
CA THR A 107 -12.30 -16.06 -3.52
C THR A 107 -12.03 -16.21 -2.02
N THR A 108 -11.27 -15.28 -1.43
CA THR A 108 -10.86 -15.36 -0.02
C THR A 108 -11.85 -14.69 0.94
N GLY A 109 -12.66 -13.72 0.45
CA GLY A 109 -13.51 -12.87 1.28
C GLY A 109 -12.73 -11.78 2.01
N GLU A 110 -11.41 -11.62 1.76
CA GLU A 110 -10.53 -10.69 2.45
C GLU A 110 -9.97 -9.62 1.50
N SER A 111 -9.38 -8.57 2.07
CA SER A 111 -8.71 -7.55 1.27
C SER A 111 -7.44 -8.12 0.64
N ALA A 112 -7.29 -7.92 -0.67
CA ALA A 112 -6.13 -8.32 -1.45
C ALA A 112 -5.31 -7.08 -1.88
N ALA A 113 -3.98 -7.18 -1.84
CA ALA A 113 -3.13 -6.06 -2.22
C ALA A 113 -1.78 -6.53 -2.79
N PHE A 114 -1.20 -5.67 -3.62
CA PHE A 114 0.14 -5.84 -4.18
C PHE A 114 1.08 -4.79 -3.59
N TYR A 115 2.25 -5.25 -3.14
CA TYR A 115 3.25 -4.41 -2.49
C TYR A 115 4.59 -4.52 -3.17
N VAL A 116 5.34 -3.43 -3.17
CA VAL A 116 6.73 -3.36 -3.61
C VAL A 116 7.63 -2.91 -2.46
N ARG A 117 8.92 -3.29 -2.54
CA ARG A 117 9.92 -2.82 -1.58
C ARG A 117 10.49 -1.48 -2.04
N GLU A 118 10.56 -0.52 -1.12
CA GLU A 118 11.21 0.78 -1.30
C GLU A 118 12.19 1.03 -0.13
N GLY A 119 13.41 0.57 -0.29
CA GLY A 119 14.44 0.64 0.76
C GLY A 119 14.02 -0.15 2.01
N ASN A 120 13.85 0.55 3.13
CA ASN A 120 13.43 -0.01 4.41
C ASN A 120 11.90 -0.03 4.59
N PHE A 121 11.15 0.31 3.55
CA PHE A 121 9.70 0.33 3.54
C PHE A 121 9.14 -0.60 2.47
N ARG A 122 7.84 -0.86 2.56
CA ARG A 122 7.03 -1.44 1.50
C ARG A 122 5.89 -0.48 1.19
N SER A 123 5.60 -0.30 -0.08
CA SER A 123 4.51 0.55 -0.57
C SER A 123 3.37 -0.30 -1.11
N CYS A 124 2.14 0.03 -0.76
CA CYS A 124 0.94 -0.57 -1.33
C CYS A 124 0.65 0.07 -2.70
N VAL A 125 0.89 -0.67 -3.78
CA VAL A 125 0.74 -0.14 -5.17
C VAL A 125 -0.68 -0.31 -5.67
N VAL A 126 -1.27 -1.50 -5.45
CA VAL A 126 -2.64 -1.83 -5.87
C VAL A 126 -3.34 -2.53 -4.72
N ARG A 127 -4.61 -2.21 -4.51
CA ARG A 127 -5.43 -2.80 -3.47
C ARG A 127 -6.88 -2.97 -3.93
N VAL A 128 -7.47 -4.08 -3.55
CA VAL A 128 -8.90 -4.36 -3.63
C VAL A 128 -9.39 -4.70 -2.22
N ASP A 129 -10.34 -3.92 -1.73
CA ASP A 129 -10.94 -4.16 -0.42
C ASP A 129 -11.84 -5.40 -0.45
N GLY A 130 -11.80 -6.17 0.63
CA GLY A 130 -12.70 -7.31 0.83
C GLY A 130 -14.15 -6.89 0.98
N PRO A 131 -15.11 -7.81 0.72
CA PRO A 131 -16.53 -7.52 0.77
C PRO A 131 -17.07 -7.29 2.19
N GLN A 132 -16.29 -7.63 3.22
CA GLN A 132 -16.71 -7.53 4.61
C GLN A 132 -16.68 -6.09 5.12
N THR A 133 -17.65 -5.74 5.98
CA THR A 133 -17.71 -4.41 6.63
C THR A 133 -16.49 -4.16 7.52
N ILE A 134 -16.09 -5.16 8.33
CA ILE A 134 -14.89 -5.10 9.14
C ILE A 134 -13.74 -5.69 8.32
N ARG A 135 -12.77 -4.85 7.95
CA ARG A 135 -11.61 -5.23 7.15
C ARG A 135 -10.36 -4.46 7.57
N HIS A 136 -9.23 -5.07 7.38
CA HIS A 136 -7.95 -4.36 7.52
C HIS A 136 -7.81 -3.34 6.39
N HIS A 137 -7.50 -2.09 6.73
CA HIS A 137 -7.35 -1.00 5.76
C HIS A 137 -5.90 -0.54 5.69
N VAL A 138 -5.39 -0.47 4.45
CA VAL A 138 -4.11 0.18 4.09
C VAL A 138 -4.38 1.02 2.86
N ARG A 139 -3.87 2.23 2.82
CA ARG A 139 -4.06 3.13 1.66
C ARG A 139 -3.07 2.79 0.55
N MET A 140 -3.48 2.94 -0.70
CA MET A 140 -2.53 2.95 -1.82
C MET A 140 -1.51 4.06 -1.61
N GLY A 141 -0.23 3.78 -1.88
CA GLY A 141 0.88 4.70 -1.60
C GLY A 141 1.33 4.73 -0.15
N GLU A 142 0.64 4.07 0.77
CA GLU A 142 1.05 4.03 2.18
C GLU A 142 2.38 3.26 2.34
N MET A 143 3.32 3.91 3.03
CA MET A 143 4.65 3.38 3.32
C MET A 143 4.65 2.70 4.69
N LEU A 144 4.86 1.41 4.71
CA LEU A 144 4.92 0.61 5.94
C LEU A 144 6.32 0.03 6.13
N PRO A 145 6.82 -0.09 7.37
CA PRO A 145 8.12 -0.73 7.62
C PRO A 145 8.19 -2.13 7.02
N VAL A 146 9.30 -2.47 6.34
CA VAL A 146 9.47 -3.76 5.67
C VAL A 146 9.81 -4.91 6.63
N ASN A 147 10.30 -4.61 7.82
CA ASN A 147 10.78 -5.60 8.79
C ASN A 147 9.69 -6.28 9.64
N ARG A 148 8.41 -6.07 9.35
CA ARG A 148 7.28 -6.65 10.10
C ARG A 148 6.16 -7.13 9.18
N GLY A 149 5.47 -8.19 9.62
CA GLY A 149 4.33 -8.79 8.94
C GLY A 149 4.69 -9.61 7.70
N ALA A 150 3.78 -10.46 7.24
CA ALA A 150 4.01 -11.43 6.18
C ALA A 150 4.60 -10.80 4.91
N ILE A 151 4.04 -9.69 4.47
CA ILE A 151 4.44 -8.95 3.27
C ILE A 151 5.90 -8.51 3.35
N GLY A 152 6.28 -7.86 4.46
CA GLY A 152 7.64 -7.35 4.63
C GLY A 152 8.66 -8.49 4.72
N ARG A 153 8.31 -9.57 5.43
CA ARG A 153 9.18 -10.75 5.55
C ARG A 153 9.41 -11.43 4.20
N VAL A 154 8.38 -11.54 3.36
CA VAL A 154 8.50 -12.07 2.00
C VAL A 154 9.39 -11.16 1.15
N LEU A 155 9.14 -9.85 1.15
CA LEU A 155 9.96 -8.91 0.38
C LEU A 155 11.43 -8.96 0.80
N LEU A 156 11.74 -9.02 2.09
CA LEU A 156 13.11 -9.15 2.60
C LEU A 156 13.75 -10.47 2.19
N ALA A 157 13.04 -11.59 2.37
CA ALA A 157 13.55 -12.92 2.04
C ALA A 157 13.98 -13.00 0.57
N PHE A 158 13.15 -12.54 -0.34
CA PHE A 158 13.42 -12.60 -1.78
C PHE A 158 14.21 -11.40 -2.34
N SER A 159 14.57 -10.44 -1.47
CA SER A 159 15.56 -9.39 -1.78
C SER A 159 16.97 -9.71 -1.27
N GLY A 160 17.20 -10.94 -0.79
CA GLY A 160 18.55 -11.38 -0.37
C GLY A 160 18.87 -11.17 1.12
N GLU A 161 17.89 -10.82 1.96
CA GLU A 161 18.11 -10.75 3.41
C GLU A 161 18.49 -12.12 3.95
N SER A 162 19.51 -12.19 4.83
CA SER A 162 20.04 -13.42 5.41
C SER A 162 19.43 -13.71 6.79
N GLY A 163 19.41 -14.99 7.15
CA GLY A 163 18.93 -15.48 8.44
C GLY A 163 17.93 -16.61 8.31
N GLU A 164 17.83 -17.43 9.35
CA GLU A 164 17.05 -18.68 9.37
C GLU A 164 15.57 -18.47 8.98
N LEU A 165 14.96 -17.39 9.44
CA LEU A 165 13.59 -17.03 9.07
C LEU A 165 13.45 -16.85 7.55
N TYR A 166 14.37 -16.09 6.94
CA TYR A 166 14.31 -15.78 5.52
C TYR A 166 14.65 -16.99 4.65
N ASP A 167 15.58 -17.83 5.10
CA ASP A 167 15.92 -19.10 4.44
C ASP A 167 14.70 -20.05 4.44
N ARG A 168 13.97 -20.12 5.55
CA ARG A 168 12.73 -20.88 5.63
C ARG A 168 11.67 -20.31 4.68
N ILE A 169 11.50 -18.98 4.62
CA ILE A 169 10.53 -18.34 3.73
C ILE A 169 10.88 -18.64 2.26
N ARG A 170 12.14 -18.57 1.86
CA ARG A 170 12.58 -18.94 0.51
C ARG A 170 12.28 -20.39 0.17
N ARG A 171 12.51 -21.30 1.11
CA ARG A 171 12.24 -22.73 0.92
C ARG A 171 10.74 -23.04 0.80
N VAL A 172 9.90 -22.39 1.62
CA VAL A 172 8.44 -22.59 1.61
C VAL A 172 7.76 -21.81 0.47
N GLY A 173 8.38 -20.71 0.03
CA GLY A 173 7.87 -19.85 -1.05
C GLY A 173 6.86 -18.80 -0.61
N HIS A 174 6.52 -18.71 0.68
CA HIS A 174 5.55 -17.75 1.20
C HIS A 174 5.71 -17.53 2.71
N HIS A 175 4.95 -16.58 3.25
CA HIS A 175 4.90 -16.38 4.70
C HIS A 175 3.51 -15.95 5.16
N ALA A 176 3.13 -16.39 6.36
CA ALA A 176 1.91 -15.99 7.04
C ALA A 176 2.26 -15.43 8.42
N THR A 177 1.55 -14.38 8.83
CA THR A 177 1.69 -13.81 10.18
C THR A 177 0.33 -13.57 10.81
N ARG A 178 0.31 -13.67 12.13
CA ARG A 178 -0.86 -13.42 12.97
C ARG A 178 -0.47 -12.46 14.08
N GLY A 179 -1.01 -11.23 14.08
CA GLY A 179 -0.75 -10.24 15.13
C GLY A 179 0.64 -9.62 15.15
N GLU A 180 1.52 -9.87 14.15
CA GLU A 180 2.92 -9.40 14.21
C GLU A 180 3.05 -7.87 14.06
N ARG A 181 2.33 -7.27 13.10
CA ARG A 181 2.35 -5.83 12.87
C ARG A 181 1.26 -5.12 13.66
N ASP A 182 0.08 -5.70 13.65
CA ASP A 182 -1.12 -5.24 14.32
C ASP A 182 -1.74 -6.45 15.03
N PRO A 183 -1.95 -6.39 16.35
CA PRO A 183 -2.45 -7.53 17.13
C PRO A 183 -3.78 -8.13 16.63
N GLN A 184 -4.57 -7.33 15.92
CA GLN A 184 -5.88 -7.75 15.41
C GLN A 184 -5.85 -8.23 13.95
N VAL A 185 -4.70 -8.22 13.29
CA VAL A 185 -4.56 -8.48 11.85
C VAL A 185 -3.73 -9.73 11.58
N ALA A 186 -4.22 -10.55 10.67
CA ALA A 186 -3.45 -11.62 10.05
C ALA A 186 -3.25 -11.35 8.57
N SER A 187 -2.19 -11.89 8.00
CA SER A 187 -1.91 -11.81 6.58
C SER A 187 -1.12 -13.00 6.07
N VAL A 188 -1.33 -13.33 4.79
CA VAL A 188 -0.54 -14.30 4.03
C VAL A 188 -0.02 -13.60 2.79
N ALA A 189 1.26 -13.79 2.45
CA ALA A 189 1.92 -13.15 1.33
C ALA A 189 2.78 -14.11 0.51
N PHE A 190 2.77 -13.92 -0.80
CA PHE A 190 3.56 -14.66 -1.79
C PHE A 190 4.37 -13.70 -2.64
N PRO A 191 5.62 -14.05 -3.03
CA PRO A 191 6.43 -13.25 -3.93
C PRO A 191 5.87 -13.30 -5.35
N VAL A 192 6.09 -12.22 -6.09
CA VAL A 192 5.81 -12.13 -7.53
C VAL A 192 7.10 -11.76 -8.25
N PHE A 193 7.45 -12.54 -9.25
CA PHE A 193 8.70 -12.40 -9.99
C PHE A 193 8.45 -11.90 -11.41
N GLY A 194 9.36 -11.10 -11.90
CA GLY A 194 9.44 -10.71 -13.30
C GLY A 194 10.49 -11.53 -14.05
N MET A 195 10.95 -10.98 -15.19
CA MET A 195 12.01 -11.60 -15.98
C MET A 195 13.25 -11.89 -15.14
N ASN A 196 13.96 -12.98 -15.48
CA ASN A 196 15.19 -13.42 -14.81
C ASN A 196 15.00 -13.67 -13.30
N HIS A 197 13.83 -14.10 -12.85
CA HIS A 197 13.50 -14.31 -11.44
C HIS A 197 13.72 -13.09 -10.52
N ARG A 198 13.71 -11.90 -11.10
CA ARG A 198 13.80 -10.67 -10.30
C ARG A 198 12.51 -10.48 -9.50
N LEU A 199 12.64 -10.29 -8.19
CA LEU A 199 11.50 -9.93 -7.35
C LEU A 199 10.92 -8.59 -7.82
N ILE A 200 9.65 -8.57 -8.20
CA ILE A 200 8.90 -7.36 -8.56
C ILE A 200 8.13 -6.83 -7.35
N GLY A 201 7.59 -7.73 -6.55
CA GLY A 201 6.81 -7.37 -5.37
C GLY A 201 6.23 -8.60 -4.69
N CYS A 202 5.19 -8.42 -3.91
CA CYS A 202 4.43 -9.53 -3.36
C CYS A 202 2.92 -9.25 -3.39
N VAL A 203 2.15 -10.31 -3.61
CA VAL A 203 0.70 -10.33 -3.48
C VAL A 203 0.33 -10.86 -2.10
N ALA A 204 -0.67 -10.28 -1.45
CA ALA A 204 -1.08 -10.67 -0.12
C ALA A 204 -2.59 -10.54 0.08
N VAL A 205 -3.13 -11.36 0.98
CA VAL A 205 -4.43 -11.14 1.60
C VAL A 205 -4.24 -10.80 3.07
N SER A 206 -5.09 -9.92 3.58
CA SER A 206 -5.07 -9.49 4.98
C SER A 206 -6.46 -9.18 5.49
N GLY A 207 -6.70 -9.51 6.75
CA GLY A 207 -7.97 -9.29 7.40
C GLY A 207 -7.89 -9.47 8.92
N PRO A 208 -9.02 -9.37 9.63
CA PRO A 208 -9.11 -9.62 11.06
C PRO A 208 -8.59 -11.02 11.44
N LEU A 209 -7.89 -11.08 12.56
CA LEU A 209 -7.20 -12.27 13.05
C LEU A 209 -8.14 -13.48 13.26
N ASP A 210 -9.36 -13.23 13.70
CA ASP A 210 -10.39 -14.23 13.98
C ASP A 210 -10.83 -15.00 12.74
N ARG A 211 -10.82 -14.38 11.56
CA ARG A 211 -11.16 -15.02 10.28
C ARG A 211 -10.02 -15.84 9.66
N PHE A 212 -8.78 -15.66 10.13
CA PHE A 212 -7.64 -16.44 9.67
C PHE A 212 -7.47 -17.75 10.45
N THR A 213 -8.51 -18.59 10.46
CA THR A 213 -8.42 -19.94 11.01
C THR A 213 -7.44 -20.80 10.21
N ARG A 214 -7.02 -21.97 10.73
CA ARG A 214 -6.12 -22.87 10.01
C ARG A 214 -6.68 -23.28 8.65
N GLN A 215 -7.99 -23.56 8.57
CA GLN A 215 -8.67 -23.92 7.33
C GLN A 215 -8.72 -22.72 6.34
N ALA A 216 -9.04 -21.53 6.84
CA ALA A 216 -9.05 -20.32 6.02
C ALA A 216 -7.64 -20.00 5.48
N CYS A 217 -6.58 -20.12 6.30
CA CYS A 217 -5.20 -19.93 5.85
C CYS A 217 -4.83 -20.89 4.73
N ALA A 218 -5.17 -22.16 4.81
CA ALA A 218 -4.91 -23.13 3.73
C ALA A 218 -5.62 -22.74 2.42
N LYS A 219 -6.87 -22.26 2.50
CA LYS A 219 -7.61 -21.71 1.34
C LYS A 219 -6.91 -20.48 0.78
N HIS A 220 -6.51 -19.53 1.64
CA HIS A 220 -5.82 -18.30 1.24
C HIS A 220 -4.47 -18.61 0.58
N GLU A 221 -3.68 -19.54 1.12
CA GLU A 221 -2.41 -19.96 0.55
C GLU A 221 -2.59 -20.57 -0.85
N SER A 222 -3.60 -21.45 -1.03
CA SER A 222 -3.90 -22.03 -2.34
C SER A 222 -4.28 -20.97 -3.37
N ALA A 223 -5.16 -20.02 -3.01
CA ALA A 223 -5.58 -18.93 -3.89
C ALA A 223 -4.42 -17.98 -4.21
N LEU A 224 -3.62 -17.60 -3.21
CA LEU A 224 -2.46 -16.73 -3.37
C LEU A 224 -1.36 -17.37 -4.23
N ARG A 225 -1.12 -18.66 -4.09
CA ARG A 225 -0.14 -19.39 -4.93
C ARG A 225 -0.51 -19.29 -6.40
N LYS A 226 -1.79 -19.48 -6.76
CA LYS A 226 -2.29 -19.34 -8.12
C LYS A 226 -2.15 -17.90 -8.63
N ALA A 227 -2.56 -16.92 -7.81
CA ALA A 227 -2.47 -15.51 -8.13
C ALA A 227 -1.01 -15.05 -8.34
N ALA A 228 -0.10 -15.45 -7.46
CA ALA A 228 1.32 -15.12 -7.56
C ALA A 228 1.97 -15.74 -8.81
N ALA A 229 1.63 -16.99 -9.14
CA ALA A 229 2.10 -17.66 -10.35
C ALA A 229 1.58 -16.96 -11.62
N HIS A 230 0.29 -16.63 -11.65
CA HIS A 230 -0.31 -15.91 -12.78
C HIS A 230 0.32 -14.53 -12.97
N LEU A 231 0.46 -13.73 -11.90
CA LEU A 231 1.11 -12.43 -11.97
C LEU A 231 2.58 -12.54 -12.41
N SER A 232 3.30 -13.54 -11.92
CA SER A 232 4.70 -13.76 -12.32
C SER A 232 4.81 -14.13 -13.79
N TYR A 233 3.87 -14.91 -14.33
CA TYR A 233 3.79 -15.23 -15.75
C TYR A 233 3.51 -13.98 -16.60
N GLU A 234 2.46 -13.23 -16.28
CA GLU A 234 2.07 -12.01 -16.99
C GLU A 234 3.18 -10.94 -16.98
N ILE A 235 3.79 -10.70 -15.81
CA ILE A 235 4.81 -9.68 -15.62
C ILE A 235 6.17 -10.15 -16.16
N GLY A 236 6.44 -11.44 -16.10
CA GLY A 236 7.69 -12.04 -16.56
C GLY A 236 7.75 -12.30 -18.07
N GLY A 237 6.74 -11.90 -18.84
CA GLY A 237 6.72 -12.07 -20.30
C GLY A 237 6.47 -13.50 -20.78
N GLY A 238 5.72 -14.31 -20.00
CA GLY A 238 5.31 -15.65 -20.40
C GLY A 238 6.36 -16.75 -20.22
N ALA A 239 7.52 -16.46 -19.65
CA ALA A 239 8.51 -17.47 -19.31
C ALA A 239 8.22 -18.07 -17.92
N LEU A 240 7.43 -19.15 -17.87
CA LEU A 240 7.31 -19.99 -16.69
C LEU A 240 8.66 -20.66 -16.40
N ALA A 241 9.38 -20.15 -15.40
CA ALA A 241 10.31 -21.02 -14.71
C ALA A 241 9.50 -21.91 -13.77
N SER A 242 9.47 -23.19 -14.08
CA SER A 242 8.97 -24.23 -13.21
C SER A 242 9.63 -24.12 -11.83
N VAL A 243 8.85 -23.74 -10.84
CA VAL A 243 9.22 -24.01 -9.43
C VAL A 243 9.02 -25.52 -9.26
N THR A 244 10.08 -26.27 -9.51
CA THR A 244 10.16 -27.68 -9.18
C THR A 244 10.13 -27.83 -7.65
N ALA A 245 9.29 -28.73 -7.21
CA ALA A 245 9.00 -29.14 -5.82
C ALA A 245 10.24 -29.41 -4.97
#